data_4c5cc448c2a3b5e487ed0cf2554d6c5f
#
_entry.id   4c5cc448c2a3b5e487ed0cf2554d6c5f
#
_cell.length_a   1.000
_cell.length_b   1.000
_cell.length_c   1.000
_cell.angle_alpha   90.00
_cell.angle_beta   90.00
_cell.angle_gamma   90.00
#
_symmetry.space_group_name_H-M   'P 1'
#
loop_
_entity.id
_entity.type
_entity.pdbx_description
1 polymer ?
#
loop_
_entity_poly.entity_id
_entity_poly.type
_entity_poly.pdbx_seq_one_letter_code
_entity_poly.pdbx_strand_id
1 'polypeptide(L)'
;MGADDFRARLSEARATLAATISKAEQQWVLGTEAKWGPRKIAEHVIADENYFANAVAAALQANGLEQQNIEAVEPQHALQLLEEMAVATDRIYGYIEDGDIDKVADIPAGQGFEQTIGGTVDFAVWHLRDHSKQISEYLNTK
;
A
#
# COMPACT_ATOMS: atom_id res chain seq x y z
N MET A 1 3.65 -15.49 -13.59
CA MET A 1 2.84 -14.27 -13.40
C MET A 1 3.59 -13.10 -13.99
N GLY A 2 2.98 -12.36 -14.89
CA GLY A 2 3.64 -11.24 -15.55
C GLY A 2 3.39 -9.91 -14.87
N ALA A 3 4.02 -8.85 -15.39
CA ALA A 3 3.91 -7.51 -14.85
C ALA A 3 2.47 -7.00 -14.79
N ASP A 4 1.66 -7.30 -15.79
CA ASP A 4 0.25 -6.89 -15.81
C ASP A 4 -0.56 -7.54 -14.68
N ASP A 5 -0.25 -8.78 -14.34
CA ASP A 5 -0.92 -9.49 -13.24
C ASP A 5 -0.60 -8.83 -11.89
N PHE A 6 0.65 -8.43 -11.70
CA PHE A 6 1.05 -7.72 -10.48
C PHE A 6 0.33 -6.39 -10.36
N ARG A 7 0.24 -5.62 -11.45
CA ARG A 7 -0.47 -4.34 -11.45
C ARG A 7 -1.96 -4.51 -11.17
N ALA A 8 -2.58 -5.55 -11.73
CA ALA A 8 -4.00 -5.85 -11.50
C ALA A 8 -4.25 -6.18 -10.02
N ARG A 9 -3.36 -6.96 -9.41
CA ARG A 9 -3.48 -7.33 -7.98
C ARG A 9 -3.32 -6.12 -7.07
N LEU A 10 -2.41 -5.20 -7.39
CA LEU A 10 -2.27 -3.94 -6.66
C LEU A 10 -3.55 -3.12 -6.74
N SER A 11 -4.11 -2.97 -7.93
CA SER A 11 -5.33 -2.21 -8.14
C SER A 11 -6.49 -2.79 -7.32
N GLU A 12 -6.65 -4.12 -7.31
CA GLU A 12 -7.69 -4.79 -6.52
C GLU A 12 -7.48 -4.60 -5.02
N ALA A 13 -6.24 -4.69 -4.55
CA ALA A 13 -5.93 -4.51 -3.13
C ALA A 13 -6.21 -3.08 -2.68
N ARG A 14 -5.91 -2.09 -3.51
CA ARG A 14 -6.23 -0.68 -3.25
C ARG A 14 -7.75 -0.46 -3.20
N ALA A 15 -8.49 -1.09 -4.11
CA ALA A 15 -9.95 -1.00 -4.11
C ALA A 15 -10.55 -1.59 -2.83
N THR A 16 -9.99 -2.69 -2.34
CA THR A 16 -10.40 -3.30 -1.07
C THR A 16 -10.16 -2.34 0.10
N LEU A 17 -9.00 -1.72 0.15
CA LEU A 17 -8.70 -0.73 1.19
C LEU A 17 -9.66 0.46 1.11
N ALA A 18 -9.92 0.98 -0.10
CA ALA A 18 -10.84 2.10 -0.29
C ALA A 18 -12.24 1.77 0.22
N ALA A 19 -12.75 0.59 -0.11
CA ALA A 19 -14.06 0.15 0.38
C ALA A 19 -14.12 0.06 1.90
N THR A 20 -13.04 -0.41 2.51
CA THR A 20 -12.94 -0.53 3.96
C THR A 20 -12.88 0.84 4.64
N ILE A 21 -12.08 1.77 4.10
CA ILE A 21 -12.00 3.14 4.60
C ILE A 21 -13.38 3.80 4.57
N SER A 22 -14.14 3.58 3.49
CA SER A 22 -15.47 4.17 3.33
C SER A 22 -16.45 3.76 4.42
N LYS A 23 -16.23 2.62 5.07
CA LYS A 23 -17.09 2.11 6.13
C LYS A 23 -16.73 2.64 7.52
N ALA A 24 -15.63 3.36 7.63
CA ALA A 24 -15.06 3.74 8.92
C ALA A 24 -15.56 5.09 9.46
N GLU A 25 -16.49 5.75 8.79
CA GLU A 25 -16.87 7.15 8.97
C GLU A 25 -17.02 7.59 10.43
N GLN A 26 -17.84 6.91 11.21
CA GLN A 26 -18.09 7.29 12.59
C GLN A 26 -16.98 6.88 13.55
N GLN A 27 -16.15 5.92 13.16
CA GLN A 27 -15.08 5.39 14.00
C GLN A 27 -13.70 5.84 13.54
N TRP A 28 -13.65 6.77 12.58
CA TRP A 28 -12.42 7.13 11.88
C TRP A 28 -11.29 7.56 12.81
N VAL A 29 -11.59 8.44 13.76
CA VAL A 29 -10.57 9.01 14.66
C VAL A 29 -10.39 8.24 15.97
N LEU A 30 -11.07 7.12 16.13
CA LEU A 30 -10.95 6.32 17.32
C LEU A 30 -9.63 5.53 17.33
N GLY A 31 -9.30 4.97 18.46
CA GLY A 31 -8.09 4.17 18.63
C GLY A 31 -7.10 4.83 19.56
N THR A 32 -6.05 4.10 19.90
CA THR A 32 -4.99 4.53 20.80
C THR A 32 -3.63 4.15 20.20
N GLU A 33 -2.54 4.59 20.81
CA GLU A 33 -1.20 4.16 20.41
C GLU A 33 -1.00 2.66 20.61
N ALA A 34 -1.66 2.09 21.61
CA ALA A 34 -1.57 0.66 21.87
C ALA A 34 -2.43 -0.18 20.91
N LYS A 35 -3.55 0.41 20.43
CA LYS A 35 -4.45 -0.25 19.49
C LYS A 35 -4.93 0.76 18.47
N TRP A 36 -4.28 0.76 17.33
CA TRP A 36 -4.59 1.70 16.26
C TRP A 36 -6.02 1.55 15.73
N GLY A 37 -6.69 2.66 15.54
CA GLY A 37 -7.99 2.71 14.87
C GLY A 37 -7.84 2.96 13.38
N PRO A 38 -8.98 3.15 12.69
CA PRO A 38 -9.00 3.23 11.22
C PRO A 38 -8.10 4.31 10.62
N ARG A 39 -8.14 5.53 11.16
CA ARG A 39 -7.34 6.64 10.62
C ARG A 39 -5.86 6.32 10.61
N LYS A 40 -5.32 5.87 11.74
CA LYS A 40 -3.88 5.64 11.87
C LYS A 40 -3.43 4.47 11.01
N ILE A 41 -4.25 3.41 10.94
CA ILE A 41 -3.96 2.27 10.06
C ILE A 41 -3.93 2.72 8.61
N ALA A 42 -4.95 3.47 8.17
CA ALA A 42 -5.01 3.95 6.78
C ALA A 42 -3.85 4.87 6.44
N GLU A 43 -3.52 5.83 7.31
CA GLU A 43 -2.40 6.74 7.10
C GLU A 43 -1.09 5.97 6.94
N HIS A 44 -0.88 4.96 7.78
CA HIS A 44 0.31 4.11 7.74
C HIS A 44 0.42 3.34 6.42
N VAL A 45 -0.65 2.67 6.00
CA VAL A 45 -0.59 1.83 4.80
C VAL A 45 -0.47 2.68 3.53
N ILE A 46 -1.11 3.84 3.48
CA ILE A 46 -0.99 4.74 2.33
C ILE A 46 0.45 5.27 2.23
N ALA A 47 1.04 5.68 3.35
CA ALA A 47 2.43 6.15 3.37
C ALA A 47 3.40 5.06 2.91
N ASP A 48 3.17 3.81 3.31
CA ASP A 48 4.06 2.71 2.95
C ASP A 48 3.99 2.32 1.47
N GLU A 49 2.93 2.69 0.76
CA GLU A 49 2.89 2.52 -0.71
C GLU A 49 4.08 3.21 -1.37
N ASN A 50 4.45 4.38 -0.86
CA ASN A 50 5.62 5.12 -1.33
C ASN A 50 6.91 4.31 -1.13
N TYR A 51 7.04 3.67 0.02
CA TYR A 51 8.22 2.86 0.35
C TYR A 51 8.39 1.69 -0.64
N PHE A 52 7.32 0.93 -0.89
CA PHE A 52 7.38 -0.21 -1.81
C PHE A 52 7.70 0.23 -3.25
N ALA A 53 7.05 1.28 -3.71
CA ALA A 53 7.31 1.79 -5.06
C ALA A 53 8.75 2.27 -5.20
N ASN A 54 9.32 2.89 -4.16
CA ASN A 54 10.71 3.34 -4.20
C ASN A 54 11.70 2.18 -4.22
N ALA A 55 11.38 1.06 -3.55
CA ALA A 55 12.21 -0.15 -3.64
C ALA A 55 12.22 -0.68 -5.08
N VAL A 56 11.07 -0.67 -5.75
CA VAL A 56 10.98 -1.06 -7.16
C VAL A 56 11.74 -0.07 -8.06
N ALA A 57 11.58 1.22 -7.84
CA ALA A 57 12.27 2.25 -8.61
C ALA A 57 13.79 2.06 -8.53
N ALA A 58 14.32 1.83 -7.33
CA ALA A 58 15.76 1.60 -7.13
C ALA A 58 16.22 0.36 -7.90
N ALA A 59 15.45 -0.72 -7.86
CA ALA A 59 15.76 -1.95 -8.59
C ALA A 59 15.76 -1.75 -10.10
N LEU A 60 14.90 -0.87 -10.60
CA LEU A 60 14.81 -0.51 -12.03
C LEU A 60 15.80 0.59 -12.43
N GLN A 61 16.52 1.15 -11.48
CA GLN A 61 17.41 2.30 -11.69
C GLN A 61 16.62 3.52 -12.21
N ALA A 62 15.40 3.68 -11.71
CA ALA A 62 14.53 4.80 -12.02
C ALA A 62 14.46 5.76 -10.84
N ASN A 63 13.95 6.96 -11.08
CA ASN A 63 13.76 7.94 -10.03
C ASN A 63 12.63 7.53 -9.11
N GLY A 64 12.88 7.60 -7.79
CA GLY A 64 11.85 7.35 -6.79
C GLY A 64 11.00 8.58 -6.53
N LEU A 65 10.07 8.43 -5.60
CA LEU A 65 9.19 9.49 -5.13
C LEU A 65 9.70 10.03 -3.79
N GLU A 66 9.46 11.31 -3.54
CA GLU A 66 9.73 11.87 -2.22
C GLU A 66 8.76 11.26 -1.20
N GLN A 67 9.26 11.00 0.01
CA GLN A 67 8.43 10.48 1.09
C GLN A 67 7.41 11.56 1.49
N GLN A 68 6.15 11.18 1.50
CA GLN A 68 5.05 12.07 1.86
C GLN A 68 4.58 11.79 3.28
N ASN A 69 4.23 12.86 3.99
CA ASN A 69 3.57 12.74 5.28
C ASN A 69 2.07 12.63 5.03
N ILE A 70 1.48 11.50 5.42
CA ILE A 70 0.07 11.22 5.16
C ILE A 70 -0.74 11.49 6.42
N GLU A 71 -1.55 12.53 6.37
CA GLU A 71 -2.49 12.87 7.44
C GLU A 71 -3.87 13.05 6.83
N ALA A 72 -4.83 12.25 7.28
CA ALA A 72 -6.19 12.24 6.76
C ALA A 72 -7.18 12.47 7.89
N VAL A 73 -7.67 13.69 8.01
CA VAL A 73 -8.58 14.08 9.08
C VAL A 73 -9.92 13.35 8.96
N GLU A 74 -10.33 13.01 7.76
CA GLU A 74 -11.60 12.31 7.50
C GLU A 74 -11.40 11.20 6.47
N PRO A 75 -12.32 10.21 6.43
CA PRO A 75 -12.22 9.11 5.46
C PRO A 75 -12.15 9.58 4.01
N GLN A 76 -12.91 10.61 3.64
CA GLN A 76 -12.89 11.14 2.27
C GLN A 76 -11.51 11.66 1.89
N HIS A 77 -10.81 12.30 2.81
CA HIS A 77 -9.44 12.76 2.59
C HIS A 77 -8.49 11.58 2.40
N ALA A 78 -8.67 10.52 3.20
CA ALA A 78 -7.86 9.30 3.06
C ALA A 78 -8.07 8.64 1.68
N LEU A 79 -9.31 8.60 1.21
CA LEU A 79 -9.62 8.05 -0.13
C LEU A 79 -8.93 8.86 -1.22
N GLN A 80 -8.94 10.19 -1.10
CA GLN A 80 -8.26 11.07 -2.04
C GLN A 80 -6.74 10.83 -2.03
N LEU A 81 -6.13 10.74 -0.84
CA LEU A 81 -4.70 10.49 -0.70
C LEU A 81 -4.31 9.11 -1.24
N LEU A 82 -5.14 8.10 -1.03
CA LEU A 82 -4.91 6.77 -1.59
C LEU A 82 -4.90 6.81 -3.11
N GLU A 83 -5.85 7.51 -3.73
CA GLU A 83 -5.91 7.65 -5.17
C GLU A 83 -4.70 8.42 -5.72
N GLU A 84 -4.32 9.53 -5.08
CA GLU A 84 -3.13 10.31 -5.47
C GLU A 84 -1.87 9.47 -5.36
N MET A 85 -1.74 8.69 -4.29
CA MET A 85 -0.60 7.79 -4.10
C MET A 85 -0.59 6.69 -5.16
N ALA A 86 -1.76 6.15 -5.51
CA ALA A 86 -1.87 5.14 -6.57
C ALA A 86 -1.39 5.71 -7.92
N VAL A 87 -1.81 6.91 -8.28
CA VAL A 87 -1.36 7.56 -9.52
C VAL A 87 0.16 7.76 -9.51
N ALA A 88 0.70 8.26 -8.40
CA ALA A 88 2.14 8.52 -8.29
C ALA A 88 2.96 7.23 -8.37
N THR A 89 2.55 6.19 -7.62
CA THR A 89 3.28 4.91 -7.58
C THR A 89 3.11 4.10 -8.85
N ASP A 90 1.97 4.22 -9.52
CA ASP A 90 1.74 3.51 -10.79
C ASP A 90 2.66 3.99 -11.90
N ARG A 91 3.19 5.20 -11.82
CA ARG A 91 4.24 5.64 -12.76
C ARG A 91 5.49 4.78 -12.65
N ILE A 92 5.81 4.33 -11.44
CA ILE A 92 6.94 3.43 -11.21
C ILE A 92 6.55 2.00 -11.62
N TYR A 93 5.43 1.51 -11.12
CA TYR A 93 4.97 0.15 -11.44
C TYR A 93 4.72 -0.05 -12.94
N GLY A 94 4.36 1.01 -13.64
CA GLY A 94 4.17 0.97 -15.09
C GLY A 94 5.46 0.69 -15.87
N TYR A 95 6.64 0.93 -15.29
CA TYR A 95 7.90 0.61 -15.92
C TYR A 95 8.30 -0.86 -15.82
N ILE A 96 7.64 -1.64 -14.95
CA ILE A 96 7.98 -3.06 -14.77
C ILE A 96 7.61 -3.82 -16.03
N GLU A 97 8.59 -4.55 -16.60
CA GLU A 97 8.38 -5.49 -17.69
C GLU A 97 8.49 -6.90 -17.13
N ASP A 98 8.00 -7.90 -17.89
CA ASP A 98 8.01 -9.28 -17.43
C ASP A 98 9.43 -9.77 -17.09
N GLY A 99 10.44 -9.30 -17.81
CA GLY A 99 11.84 -9.63 -17.55
C GLY A 99 12.42 -8.98 -16.28
N ASP A 100 11.71 -8.04 -15.67
CA ASP A 100 12.20 -7.35 -14.48
C ASP A 100 11.77 -8.02 -13.16
N ILE A 101 10.83 -8.95 -13.22
CA ILE A 101 10.19 -9.54 -12.04
C ILE A 101 11.19 -10.16 -11.06
N ASP A 102 12.24 -10.80 -11.57
CA ASP A 102 13.24 -11.48 -10.76
C ASP A 102 14.45 -10.60 -10.38
N LYS A 103 14.46 -9.33 -10.79
CA LYS A 103 15.53 -8.41 -10.40
C LYS A 103 15.52 -8.18 -8.91
N VAL A 104 16.70 -8.11 -8.31
CA VAL A 104 16.86 -7.91 -6.87
C VAL A 104 16.31 -6.54 -6.46
N ALA A 105 15.50 -6.52 -5.42
CA ALA A 105 14.99 -5.32 -4.78
C ALA A 105 15.28 -5.37 -3.29
N ASP A 106 15.62 -4.23 -2.71
CA ASP A 106 16.01 -4.12 -1.31
C ASP A 106 14.77 -3.93 -0.43
N ILE A 107 14.22 -5.04 0.04
CA ILE A 107 13.11 -5.05 0.99
C ILE A 107 13.52 -5.86 2.21
N PRO A 108 12.84 -5.68 3.38
CA PRO A 108 13.21 -6.41 4.59
C PRO A 108 13.17 -7.93 4.39
N ALA A 109 14.25 -8.58 4.81
CA ALA A 109 14.33 -10.04 4.80
C ALA A 109 13.50 -10.62 5.94
N GLY A 110 13.10 -11.89 5.81
CA GLY A 110 12.42 -12.61 6.90
C GLY A 110 10.91 -12.34 6.97
N GLN A 111 10.34 -11.63 6.02
CA GLN A 111 8.91 -11.33 5.98
C GLN A 111 8.10 -12.32 5.14
N GLY A 112 8.76 -13.33 4.57
CA GLY A 112 8.09 -14.32 3.73
C GLY A 112 7.99 -13.92 2.27
N PHE A 113 8.63 -12.84 1.85
CA PHE A 113 8.64 -12.36 0.48
C PHE A 113 10.05 -12.39 -0.10
N GLU A 114 10.16 -12.72 -1.38
CA GLU A 114 11.45 -12.70 -2.07
C GLU A 114 11.95 -11.26 -2.21
N GLN A 115 13.27 -11.08 -2.11
CA GLN A 115 13.90 -9.78 -2.28
C GLN A 115 14.11 -9.49 -3.76
N THR A 116 13.00 -9.39 -4.49
CA THR A 116 12.93 -9.12 -5.91
C THR A 116 11.83 -8.11 -6.18
N ILE A 117 11.74 -7.61 -7.41
CA ILE A 117 10.64 -6.71 -7.79
C ILE A 117 9.30 -7.43 -7.59
N GLY A 118 9.18 -8.68 -8.04
CA GLY A 118 7.95 -9.47 -7.85
C GLY A 118 7.60 -9.65 -6.37
N GLY A 119 8.60 -9.99 -5.56
CA GLY A 119 8.41 -10.13 -4.11
C GLY A 119 8.01 -8.83 -3.43
N THR A 120 8.54 -7.69 -3.91
CA THR A 120 8.17 -6.36 -3.40
C THR A 120 6.70 -6.06 -3.68
N VAL A 121 6.23 -6.34 -4.89
CA VAL A 121 4.81 -6.13 -5.24
C VAL A 121 3.91 -7.06 -4.43
N ASP A 122 4.30 -8.33 -4.28
CA ASP A 122 3.57 -9.27 -3.43
C ASP A 122 3.44 -8.77 -2.00
N PHE A 123 4.52 -8.21 -1.46
CA PHE A 123 4.53 -7.63 -0.12
C PHE A 123 3.57 -6.43 -0.05
N ALA A 124 3.63 -5.54 -1.04
CA ALA A 124 2.75 -4.37 -1.11
C ALA A 124 1.27 -4.78 -1.16
N VAL A 125 0.94 -5.78 -1.96
CA VAL A 125 -0.43 -6.32 -2.06
C VAL A 125 -0.89 -6.90 -0.72
N TRP A 126 -0.04 -7.71 -0.10
CA TRP A 126 -0.35 -8.30 1.20
C TRP A 126 -0.55 -7.21 2.26
N HIS A 127 0.31 -6.19 2.27
CA HIS A 127 0.26 -5.09 3.23
C HIS A 127 -1.06 -4.33 3.13
N LEU A 128 -1.50 -4.03 1.92
CA LEU A 128 -2.80 -3.39 1.69
C LEU A 128 -3.96 -4.25 2.19
N ARG A 129 -3.93 -5.54 1.90
CA ARG A 129 -4.99 -6.47 2.29
C ARG A 129 -5.01 -6.72 3.80
N ASP A 130 -3.84 -6.88 4.40
CA ASP A 130 -3.72 -7.13 5.84
C ASP A 130 -4.25 -5.93 6.65
N HIS A 131 -3.88 -4.73 6.27
CA HIS A 131 -4.37 -3.53 6.94
C HIS A 131 -5.84 -3.24 6.66
N SER A 132 -6.36 -3.60 5.48
CA SER A 132 -7.80 -3.55 5.21
C SER A 132 -8.55 -4.47 6.17
N LYS A 133 -8.04 -5.68 6.38
CA LYS A 133 -8.60 -6.63 7.33
C LYS A 133 -8.54 -6.09 8.75
N GLN A 134 -7.43 -5.48 9.13
CA GLN A 134 -7.24 -4.89 10.46
C GLN A 134 -8.29 -3.79 10.73
N ILE A 135 -8.53 -2.92 9.76
CA ILE A 135 -9.58 -1.89 9.88
C ILE A 135 -10.95 -2.56 10.03
N SER A 136 -11.27 -3.53 9.17
CA SER A 136 -12.56 -4.24 9.23
C SER A 136 -12.78 -4.91 10.58
N GLU A 137 -11.76 -5.54 11.13
CA GLU A 137 -11.84 -6.17 12.46
C GLU A 137 -12.06 -5.13 13.54
N TYR A 138 -11.39 -3.98 13.46
CA TYR A 138 -11.60 -2.88 14.40
C TYR A 138 -13.06 -2.40 14.37
N LEU A 139 -13.63 -2.21 13.17
CA LEU A 139 -15.01 -1.75 13.02
C LEU A 139 -16.02 -2.76 13.58
N ASN A 140 -15.72 -4.05 13.44
CA ASN A 140 -16.62 -5.11 13.91
C ASN A 140 -16.59 -5.34 15.41
N THR A 141 -15.57 -4.82 16.10
CA THR A 141 -15.45 -4.95 17.57
C THR A 141 -16.09 -3.80 18.34
N LYS A 142 -16.69 -2.82 17.66
CA LYS A 142 -17.26 -1.59 18.26
C LYS A 142 -18.79 -1.52 18.20
#